data_cbd0c85723f0e8b95d37843d023430d1
#
_entry.id   cbd0c85723f0e8b95d37843d023430d1
#
_cell.length_a   1.000
_cell.length_b   1.000
_cell.length_c   1.000
_cell.angle_alpha   90.00
_cell.angle_beta   90.00
_cell.angle_gamma   90.00
#
_symmetry.space_group_name_H-M   'P 1'
#
loop_
_entity.id
_entity.type
_entity.pdbx_description
1 polymer ?
#
loop_
_entity_poly.entity_id
_entity_poly.type
_entity_poly.pdbx_seq_one_letter_code
_entity_poly.pdbx_strand_id
1 'polypeptide(L)'
;MYVLRRIFKTKPGEARRVASLLQKQAQIYHDAGQRSEFRVYFNGATTPAEQDVVILEWTDETLMSPMRGGHQLPPAALEIGAQIRPLVEGNRIEFWEMMSPDKMMDV
;
A
#
# COMPACT_ATOMS: atom_id res chain seq x y z
N MET A 1 17.14 0.95 2.73
CA MET A 1 15.74 1.29 3.06
C MET A 1 15.01 1.63 1.78
N TYR A 2 13.90 1.00 1.57
CA TYR A 2 13.05 1.19 0.40
C TYR A 2 11.67 1.63 0.82
N VAL A 3 11.05 2.48 0.00
CA VAL A 3 9.64 2.83 0.11
C VAL A 3 8.87 1.97 -0.89
N LEU A 4 7.87 1.28 -0.42
CA LEU A 4 6.99 0.46 -1.24
C LEU A 4 5.62 1.14 -1.30
N ARG A 5 5.08 1.27 -2.52
CA ARG A 5 3.77 1.87 -2.75
C ARG A 5 2.92 0.95 -3.59
N ARG A 6 1.77 0.59 -3.07
CA ARG A 6 0.72 -0.02 -3.89
C ARG A 6 -0.29 1.07 -4.25
N ILE A 7 -0.47 1.28 -5.53
CA ILE A 7 -1.30 2.35 -6.05
C ILE A 7 -2.51 1.74 -6.72
N PHE A 8 -3.69 2.13 -6.25
CA PHE A 8 -4.97 1.59 -6.73
C PHE A 8 -5.73 2.69 -7.45
N LYS A 9 -6.15 2.43 -8.68
CA LYS A 9 -7.13 3.24 -9.37
C LYS A 9 -8.50 2.65 -9.05
N THR A 10 -9.35 3.43 -8.41
CA THR A 10 -10.68 2.96 -8.00
C THR A 10 -11.73 3.31 -9.02
N LYS A 11 -12.88 2.67 -8.92
CA LYS A 11 -14.07 3.12 -9.60
C LYS A 11 -14.46 4.52 -9.08
N PRO A 12 -15.12 5.33 -9.90
CA PRO A 12 -15.52 6.69 -9.50
C PRO A 12 -16.27 6.70 -8.16
N GLY A 13 -15.85 7.60 -7.27
CA GLY A 13 -16.50 7.77 -5.96
C GLY A 13 -16.15 6.74 -4.90
N GLU A 14 -15.28 5.78 -5.19
CA GLU A 14 -14.99 4.68 -4.27
C GLU A 14 -13.63 4.82 -3.54
N ALA A 15 -12.91 5.91 -3.74
CA ALA A 15 -11.57 6.07 -3.16
C ALA A 15 -11.59 5.98 -1.63
N ARG A 16 -12.48 6.67 -0.97
CA ARG A 16 -12.54 6.66 0.50
C ARG A 16 -12.91 5.27 1.05
N ARG A 17 -13.80 4.57 0.37
CA ARG A 17 -14.17 3.20 0.75
C ARG A 17 -12.98 2.25 0.60
N VAL A 18 -12.30 2.31 -0.53
CA VAL A 18 -11.09 1.50 -0.77
C VAL A 18 -10.00 1.85 0.25
N ALA A 19 -9.78 3.14 0.52
CA ALA A 19 -8.81 3.57 1.53
C ALA A 19 -9.15 3.00 2.92
N SER A 20 -10.43 2.98 3.28
CA SER A 20 -10.88 2.43 4.55
C SER A 20 -10.63 0.93 4.64
N LEU A 21 -10.89 0.20 3.58
CA LEU A 21 -10.64 -1.25 3.51
C LEU A 21 -9.15 -1.54 3.55
N LEU A 22 -8.34 -0.78 2.82
CA LEU A 22 -6.88 -0.93 2.83
C LEU A 22 -6.28 -0.63 4.21
N GLN A 23 -6.80 0.39 4.90
CA GLN A 23 -6.36 0.71 6.25
C GLN A 23 -6.61 -0.47 7.20
N LYS A 24 -7.77 -1.09 7.12
CA LYS A 24 -8.09 -2.27 7.92
C LYS A 24 -7.21 -3.47 7.57
N GLN A 25 -7.02 -3.72 6.28
CA GLN A 25 -6.21 -4.85 5.81
C GLN A 25 -4.75 -4.69 6.24
N ALA A 26 -4.18 -3.51 6.04
CA ALA A 26 -2.79 -3.24 6.40
C ALA A 26 -2.58 -3.34 7.92
N GLN A 27 -3.57 -2.92 8.72
CA GLN A 27 -3.50 -3.05 10.16
C GLN A 27 -3.45 -4.51 10.61
N ILE A 28 -4.19 -5.40 9.93
CA ILE A 28 -4.16 -6.83 10.21
C ILE A 28 -2.76 -7.39 9.95
N TYR A 29 -2.14 -7.04 8.83
CA TYR A 29 -0.77 -7.46 8.52
C TYR A 29 0.25 -6.90 9.52
N HIS A 30 0.08 -5.65 9.92
CA HIS A 30 0.95 -5.01 10.91
C HIS A 30 0.84 -5.71 12.27
N ASP A 31 -0.37 -5.98 12.73
CA ASP A 31 -0.62 -6.65 14.00
C ASP A 31 -0.10 -8.09 14.01
N ALA A 32 -0.06 -8.74 12.85
CA ALA A 32 0.52 -10.07 12.68
C ALA A 32 2.05 -10.06 12.57
N GLY A 33 2.70 -8.90 12.67
CA GLY A 33 4.14 -8.76 12.53
C GLY A 33 4.65 -8.92 11.10
N GLN A 34 3.78 -8.88 10.11
CA GLN A 34 4.11 -9.11 8.70
C GLN A 34 4.31 -7.82 7.91
N ARG A 35 4.12 -6.68 8.54
CA ARG A 35 4.28 -5.38 7.90
C ARG A 35 4.77 -4.36 8.91
N SER A 36 5.72 -3.52 8.50
CA SER A 36 6.16 -2.35 9.24
C SER A 36 5.05 -1.29 9.29
N GLU A 37 5.35 -0.16 9.88
CA GLU A 37 4.42 0.97 9.85
C GLU A 37 4.03 1.33 8.43
N PHE A 38 2.76 1.67 8.25
CA PHE A 38 2.21 1.97 6.94
C PHE A 38 1.40 3.25 6.99
N ARG A 39 1.13 3.79 5.79
CA ARG A 39 0.24 4.94 5.60
C ARG A 39 -0.65 4.67 4.40
N VAL A 40 -1.89 5.13 4.51
CA VAL A 40 -2.82 5.08 3.38
C VAL A 40 -3.17 6.52 2.99
N TYR A 41 -3.04 6.82 1.71
CA TYR A 41 -3.39 8.11 1.13
C TYR A 41 -4.52 7.90 0.14
N PHE A 42 -5.42 8.87 0.03
CA PHE A 42 -6.46 8.78 -1.00
C PHE A 42 -6.83 10.16 -1.50
N ASN A 43 -7.31 10.21 -2.73
CA ASN A 43 -7.91 11.40 -3.29
C ASN A 43 -9.26 11.05 -3.92
N GLY A 44 -10.31 11.57 -3.30
CA GLY A 44 -11.69 11.41 -3.75
C GLY A 44 -12.27 12.72 -4.28
N ALA A 45 -11.46 13.54 -4.96
CA ALA A 45 -11.82 14.84 -5.50
C ALA A 45 -11.66 16.01 -4.52
N THR A 46 -10.95 15.84 -3.42
CA THR A 46 -10.79 16.89 -2.41
C THR A 46 -9.42 17.55 -2.42
N THR A 47 -8.42 16.95 -3.05
CA THR A 47 -7.06 17.47 -3.09
C THR A 47 -6.54 17.54 -4.53
N PRO A 48 -5.58 18.44 -4.82
CA PRO A 48 -4.97 18.54 -6.15
C PRO A 48 -4.03 17.35 -6.41
N ALA A 49 -4.59 16.27 -6.91
CA ALA A 49 -3.88 15.05 -7.31
C ALA A 49 -4.78 14.26 -8.25
N GLU A 50 -4.29 13.17 -8.79
CA GLU A 50 -5.12 12.28 -9.60
C GLU A 50 -6.30 11.78 -8.77
N GLN A 51 -7.50 11.89 -9.33
CA GLN A 51 -8.73 11.51 -8.64
C GLN A 51 -8.93 10.00 -8.64
N ASP A 52 -9.69 9.52 -7.64
CA ASP A 52 -10.03 8.11 -7.49
C ASP A 52 -8.79 7.23 -7.41
N VAL A 53 -7.81 7.70 -6.65
CA VAL A 53 -6.56 6.96 -6.40
C VAL A 53 -6.38 6.76 -4.90
N VAL A 54 -5.93 5.56 -4.55
CA VAL A 54 -5.56 5.20 -3.18
C VAL A 54 -4.15 4.63 -3.21
N ILE A 55 -3.32 5.06 -2.26
CA ILE A 55 -1.94 4.61 -2.13
C ILE A 55 -1.76 3.99 -0.75
N LEU A 56 -1.26 2.77 -0.72
CA LEU A 56 -0.77 2.12 0.49
C LEU A 56 0.76 2.17 0.44
N GLU A 57 1.36 2.77 1.46
CA GLU A 57 2.82 2.97 1.53
C GLU A 57 3.37 2.38 2.82
N TRP A 58 4.51 1.72 2.70
CA TRP A 58 5.31 1.28 3.85
C TRP A 58 6.79 1.29 3.47
N THR A 59 7.65 1.08 4.47
CA THR A 59 9.10 1.00 4.25
C THR A 59 9.60 -0.38 4.64
N ASP A 60 10.66 -0.82 3.95
CA ASP A 60 11.32 -2.08 4.26
C ASP A 60 12.83 -1.95 3.99
N GLU A 61 13.63 -2.71 4.70
CA GLU A 61 15.08 -2.74 4.47
C GLU A 61 15.45 -3.59 3.27
N THR A 62 14.59 -4.51 2.88
CA THR A 62 14.81 -5.41 1.77
C THR A 62 13.61 -5.45 0.84
N LEU A 63 13.89 -5.73 -0.44
CA LEU A 63 12.85 -5.93 -1.45
C LEU A 63 12.46 -7.41 -1.46
N MET A 64 11.53 -7.78 -0.59
CA MET A 64 11.00 -9.14 -0.55
C MET A 64 9.52 -9.15 -0.92
N SER A 65 9.16 -10.12 -1.73
CA SER A 65 7.73 -10.37 -1.97
C SER A 65 7.05 -10.79 -0.67
N PRO A 66 5.89 -10.22 -0.34
CA PRO A 66 5.12 -10.67 0.83
C PRO A 66 4.68 -12.12 0.73
N MET A 67 4.76 -12.71 -0.46
CA MET A 67 4.44 -14.13 -0.68
C MET A 67 5.62 -15.06 -0.37
N ARG A 68 6.80 -14.52 -0.05
CA ARG A 68 7.98 -15.28 0.33
C ARG A 68 8.16 -15.27 1.85
N GLY A 69 9.02 -16.13 2.36
CA GLY A 69 9.38 -16.16 3.77
C GLY A 69 8.45 -16.96 4.66
N GLY A 70 7.57 -17.80 4.09
CA GLY A 70 6.70 -18.67 4.85
C GLY A 70 5.58 -17.95 5.62
N HIS A 71 5.30 -16.69 5.28
CA HIS A 71 4.20 -15.97 5.91
C HIS A 71 2.86 -16.56 5.49
N GLN A 72 2.05 -16.90 6.48
CA GLN A 72 0.66 -17.23 6.23
C GLN A 72 -0.15 -15.94 6.15
N LEU A 73 -0.93 -15.81 5.07
CA LEU A 73 -1.81 -14.66 4.92
C LEU A 73 -2.99 -14.78 5.89
N PRO A 74 -3.21 -13.80 6.78
CA PRO A 74 -4.35 -13.85 7.70
C PRO A 74 -5.66 -13.93 6.94
N PRO A 75 -6.57 -14.86 7.28
CA PRO A 75 -7.86 -15.01 6.59
C PRO A 75 -8.67 -13.71 6.56
N ALA A 76 -8.67 -12.95 7.64
CA ALA A 76 -9.38 -11.67 7.71
C ALA A 76 -8.86 -10.67 6.69
N ALA A 77 -7.54 -10.65 6.42
CA ALA A 77 -6.95 -9.79 5.40
C ALA A 77 -7.39 -10.22 3.99
N LEU A 78 -7.49 -11.51 3.73
CA LEU A 78 -7.97 -12.03 2.45
C LEU A 78 -9.44 -11.67 2.19
N GLU A 79 -10.28 -11.70 3.23
CA GLU A 79 -11.68 -11.29 3.13
C GLU A 79 -11.81 -9.82 2.74
N ILE A 80 -11.00 -8.96 3.34
CA ILE A 80 -10.96 -7.53 3.00
C ILE A 80 -10.48 -7.35 1.57
N GLY A 81 -9.45 -8.08 1.15
CA GLY A 81 -8.97 -8.06 -0.24
C GLY A 81 -10.07 -8.42 -1.24
N ALA A 82 -10.94 -9.37 -0.90
CA ALA A 82 -12.08 -9.72 -1.73
C ALA A 82 -13.11 -8.60 -1.83
N GLN A 83 -13.25 -7.77 -0.80
CA GLN A 83 -14.13 -6.60 -0.83
C GLN A 83 -13.54 -5.44 -1.64
N ILE A 84 -12.21 -5.31 -1.67
CA ILE A 84 -11.52 -4.27 -2.43
C ILE A 84 -11.60 -4.53 -3.93
N ARG A 85 -11.45 -5.78 -4.33
CA ARG A 85 -11.29 -6.17 -5.74
C ARG A 85 -12.35 -5.61 -6.68
N PRO A 86 -13.67 -5.69 -6.37
CA PRO A 86 -14.71 -5.16 -7.26
C PRO A 86 -14.74 -3.62 -7.32
N LEU A 87 -14.06 -2.92 -6.43
CA LEU A 87 -14.04 -1.47 -6.37
C LEU A 87 -12.84 -0.84 -7.08
N VAL A 88 -11.92 -1.66 -7.58
CA VAL A 88 -10.66 -1.24 -8.17
C VAL A 88 -10.64 -1.56 -9.66
N GLU A 89 -10.25 -0.57 -10.47
CA GLU A 89 -10.08 -0.74 -11.92
C GLU A 89 -8.69 -1.26 -12.29
N GLY A 90 -7.70 -0.99 -11.45
CA GLY A 90 -6.34 -1.43 -11.66
C GLY A 90 -5.45 -1.08 -10.48
N ASN A 91 -4.31 -1.73 -10.42
CA ASN A 91 -3.32 -1.43 -9.40
C ASN A 91 -1.91 -1.68 -9.95
N ARG A 92 -0.94 -1.04 -9.32
CA ARG A 92 0.48 -1.28 -9.57
C ARG A 92 1.25 -1.16 -8.27
N ILE A 93 2.46 -1.68 -8.26
CA ILE A 93 3.37 -1.54 -7.13
C ILE A 93 4.62 -0.82 -7.60
N GLU A 94 5.14 0.08 -6.77
CA GLU A 94 6.37 0.81 -7.01
C GLU A 94 7.32 0.60 -5.84
N PHE A 95 8.59 0.40 -6.17
CA PHE A 95 9.65 0.31 -5.18
C PHE A 95 10.60 1.49 -5.41
N TRP A 96 10.84 2.25 -4.35
CA TRP A 96 11.74 3.41 -4.40
C TRP A 96 12.85 3.23 -3.39
N GLU A 97 14.08 3.41 -3.81
CA GLU A 97 15.19 3.46 -2.88
C GLU A 97 15.21 4.82 -2.18
N MET A 98 15.29 4.80 -0.85
CA MET A 98 15.38 6.05 -0.08
C MET A 98 16.79 6.60 -0.19
N MET A 99 16.90 7.89 -0.52
CA MET A 99 18.17 8.60 -0.46
C MET A 99 18.58 8.80 0.99
N SER A 100 19.86 8.69 1.24
CA SER A 100 20.47 8.96 2.54
C SER A 100 21.86 9.60 2.32
N PRO A 101 22.43 10.26 3.34
CA PRO A 101 23.73 10.91 3.18
C PRO A 101 24.85 9.97 2.71
N ASP A 102 24.83 8.70 3.14
CA ASP A 102 25.83 7.70 2.75
C ASP A 102 25.74 7.28 1.28
N LYS A 103 24.62 7.56 0.61
CA LYS A 103 24.39 7.26 -0.81
C LYS A 103 24.69 8.44 -1.72
N MET A 104 24.99 9.59 -1.15
CA MET A 104 25.26 10.80 -1.94
C MET A 104 26.53 10.65 -2.75
N MET A 105 26.46 11.09 -4.00
CA MET A 105 27.65 11.31 -4.81
C MET A 105 28.27 12.65 -4.43
N ASP A 106 29.56 12.81 -4.72
CA ASP A 106 30.27 14.09 -4.58
C ASP A 106 29.95 14.94 -5.81
N VAL A 107 28.90 15.73 -5.73
CA VAL A 107 28.42 16.58 -6.83
C VAL A 107 28.42 18.04 -6.46
#